data_0e2348b084db405225f1bfb44ed48118
#
_entry.id   0e2348b084db405225f1bfb44ed48118
#
_cell.length_a   1.000
_cell.length_b   1.000
_cell.length_c   1.000
_cell.angle_alpha   90.00
_cell.angle_beta   90.00
_cell.angle_gamma   90.00
#
_symmetry.space_group_name_H-M   'P 1'
#
loop_
_entity.id
_entity.type
_entity.pdbx_description
1 polymer ?
#
loop_
_entity_poly.entity_id
_entity_poly.type
_entity_poly.pdbx_seq_one_letter_code
_entity_poly.pdbx_strand_id
1 'polypeptide(L)'
;MKETGILRRIDELGRIVVPKEIRKKLKIREGDNPDIFVSEDNVILRKYSPLNDLEAILAILLTAIKKINNIVIVVTDLTKVIASTKAEITNDEPINEALIHLLSQKEQIHINKSMSVQITDNYSSNQNLFIKPIVIYGDLFGAIILFNEFESLHNQQEIIDLIHYFCSEYIQI
;
A
#
# COMPACT_ATOMS: atom_id res chain seq x y z
N MET A 1 14.57 -16.99 4.45
CA MET A 1 14.89 -16.33 3.16
C MET A 1 14.96 -17.37 2.05
N LYS A 2 14.43 -17.08 0.85
CA LYS A 2 14.61 -17.98 -0.32
C LYS A 2 15.88 -17.56 -1.04
N GLU A 3 16.85 -18.47 -1.14
CA GLU A 3 18.04 -18.24 -1.97
C GLU A 3 17.65 -18.12 -3.43
N THR A 4 18.23 -17.12 -4.10
CA THR A 4 17.98 -16.91 -5.54
C THR A 4 19.02 -17.59 -6.41
N GLY A 5 20.13 -18.07 -5.83
CA GLY A 5 21.25 -18.73 -6.53
C GLY A 5 21.98 -17.82 -7.55
N ILE A 6 21.69 -16.52 -7.57
CA ILE A 6 22.24 -15.59 -8.54
C ILE A 6 23.44 -14.88 -7.95
N LEU A 7 24.63 -15.16 -8.48
CA LEU A 7 25.85 -14.43 -8.13
C LEU A 7 26.06 -13.24 -9.06
N ARG A 8 26.46 -12.11 -8.51
CA ARG A 8 26.84 -10.90 -9.26
C ARG A 8 28.13 -10.32 -8.70
N ARG A 9 28.97 -9.82 -9.59
CA ARG A 9 30.19 -9.11 -9.21
C ARG A 9 29.89 -7.65 -8.93
N ILE A 10 30.57 -7.11 -7.93
CA ILE A 10 30.64 -5.67 -7.69
C ILE A 10 31.73 -5.12 -8.61
N ASP A 11 31.43 -4.06 -9.35
CA ASP A 11 32.41 -3.41 -10.23
C ASP A 11 33.38 -2.49 -9.44
N GLU A 12 34.38 -1.93 -10.14
CA GLU A 12 35.38 -1.05 -9.55
C GLU A 12 34.81 0.23 -8.93
N LEU A 13 33.58 0.61 -9.31
CA LEU A 13 32.85 1.75 -8.76
C LEU A 13 31.89 1.37 -7.63
N GLY A 14 31.94 0.10 -7.16
CA GLY A 14 31.06 -0.38 -6.09
C GLY A 14 29.63 -0.67 -6.53
N ARG A 15 29.33 -0.74 -7.84
CA ARG A 15 27.98 -0.98 -8.36
C ARG A 15 27.70 -2.46 -8.51
N ILE A 16 26.46 -2.84 -8.26
CA ILE A 16 25.94 -4.18 -8.51
C ILE A 16 24.76 -4.09 -9.47
N VAL A 17 24.73 -4.97 -10.47
CA VAL A 17 23.58 -5.06 -11.39
C VAL A 17 22.50 -5.91 -10.77
N VAL A 18 21.33 -5.31 -10.47
CA VAL A 18 20.15 -6.04 -9.98
C VAL A 18 19.50 -6.79 -11.15
N PRO A 19 19.44 -8.15 -11.10
CA PRO A 19 18.88 -8.96 -12.19
C PRO A 19 17.41 -8.63 -12.46
N LYS A 20 16.99 -8.81 -13.71
CA LYS A 20 15.61 -8.51 -14.15
C LYS A 20 14.56 -9.29 -13.33
N GLU A 21 14.86 -10.54 -12.98
CA GLU A 21 14.00 -11.42 -12.19
C GLU A 21 13.80 -10.85 -10.78
N ILE A 22 14.87 -10.33 -10.15
CA ILE A 22 14.81 -9.69 -8.83
C ILE A 22 14.05 -8.37 -8.93
N ARG A 23 14.35 -7.54 -9.94
CA ARG A 23 13.62 -6.28 -10.17
C ARG A 23 12.11 -6.51 -10.35
N LYS A 24 11.73 -7.53 -11.15
CA LYS A 24 10.32 -7.93 -11.32
C LYS A 24 9.68 -8.35 -9.99
N LYS A 25 10.37 -9.19 -9.21
CA LYS A 25 9.88 -9.68 -7.93
C LYS A 25 9.68 -8.55 -6.91
N LEU A 26 10.62 -7.60 -6.87
CA LEU A 26 10.56 -6.43 -6.00
C LEU A 26 9.74 -5.27 -6.59
N LYS A 27 9.17 -5.44 -7.80
CA LYS A 27 8.41 -4.41 -8.53
C LYS A 27 9.23 -3.11 -8.73
N ILE A 28 10.56 -3.23 -8.85
CA ILE A 28 11.48 -2.12 -9.10
C ILE A 28 11.56 -1.87 -10.60
N ARG A 29 11.35 -0.62 -11.03
CA ARG A 29 11.46 -0.15 -12.41
C ARG A 29 12.72 0.69 -12.60
N GLU A 30 13.05 1.01 -13.83
CA GLU A 30 14.05 2.02 -14.16
C GLU A 30 13.59 3.39 -13.67
N GLY A 31 14.47 4.11 -12.96
CA GLY A 31 14.15 5.39 -12.32
C GLY A 31 13.63 5.28 -10.89
N ASP A 32 13.21 4.09 -10.40
CA ASP A 32 12.87 3.93 -8.99
C ASP A 32 14.10 4.10 -8.09
N ASN A 33 13.91 4.72 -6.93
CA ASN A 33 14.93 4.86 -5.89
C ASN A 33 14.69 3.79 -4.80
N PRO A 34 15.31 2.61 -4.89
CA PRO A 34 15.16 1.60 -3.86
C PRO A 34 15.94 1.97 -2.59
N ASP A 35 15.36 1.64 -1.44
CA ASP A 35 16.05 1.68 -0.17
C ASP A 35 17.06 0.55 -0.05
N ILE A 36 18.23 0.84 0.48
CA ILE A 36 19.29 -0.13 0.76
C ILE A 36 19.52 -0.17 2.27
N PHE A 37 19.32 -1.33 2.87
CA PHE A 37 19.57 -1.58 4.28
C PHE A 37 20.67 -2.62 4.46
N VAL A 38 21.39 -2.50 5.56
CA VAL A 38 22.32 -3.54 6.02
C VAL A 38 21.73 -4.17 7.28
N SER A 39 21.58 -5.47 7.27
CA SER A 39 21.13 -6.26 8.44
C SER A 39 22.05 -7.45 8.59
N GLU A 40 22.79 -7.49 9.71
CA GLU A 40 23.86 -8.46 9.92
C GLU A 40 24.84 -8.46 8.73
N ASP A 41 25.02 -9.58 8.05
CA ASP A 41 25.91 -9.74 6.89
C ASP A 41 25.16 -9.60 5.54
N ASN A 42 23.93 -9.05 5.54
CA ASN A 42 23.10 -8.97 4.34
C ASN A 42 22.86 -7.53 3.90
N VAL A 43 22.92 -7.31 2.58
CA VAL A 43 22.39 -6.09 1.95
C VAL A 43 20.97 -6.38 1.50
N ILE A 44 20.02 -5.62 2.02
CA ILE A 44 18.59 -5.73 1.70
C ILE A 44 18.20 -4.58 0.79
N LEU A 45 17.65 -4.92 -0.38
CA LEU A 45 17.11 -3.96 -1.32
C LEU A 45 15.58 -4.00 -1.26
N ARG A 46 14.96 -2.85 -1.01
CA ARG A 46 13.51 -2.72 -0.89
C ARG A 46 13.01 -1.56 -1.76
N LYS A 47 11.86 -1.71 -2.40
CA LYS A 47 11.23 -0.55 -3.03
C LYS A 47 10.84 0.46 -1.94
N TYR A 48 11.29 1.70 -2.09
CA TYR A 48 10.90 2.79 -1.20
C TYR A 48 9.42 3.08 -1.35
N SER A 49 8.75 3.26 -0.22
CA SER A 49 7.35 3.68 -0.17
C SER A 49 7.25 4.87 0.79
N PRO A 50 7.00 6.09 0.30
CA PRO A 50 6.87 7.25 1.16
C PRO A 50 5.69 7.15 2.15
N LEU A 51 4.73 6.28 1.87
CA LEU A 51 3.63 6.01 2.81
C LEU A 51 4.08 5.34 4.12
N ASN A 52 5.24 4.66 4.12
CA ASN A 52 5.79 4.10 5.35
C ASN A 52 6.12 5.18 6.40
N ASP A 53 6.59 6.33 5.96
CA ASP A 53 6.96 7.42 6.84
C ASP A 53 5.73 8.06 7.50
N LEU A 54 4.56 7.84 6.92
CA LEU A 54 3.26 8.29 7.43
C LEU A 54 2.59 7.31 8.40
N GLU A 55 3.12 6.12 8.63
CA GLU A 55 2.45 5.06 9.40
C GLU A 55 1.89 5.56 10.73
N ALA A 56 2.74 6.18 11.56
CA ALA A 56 2.35 6.65 12.90
C ALA A 56 1.27 7.75 12.83
N ILE A 57 1.39 8.66 11.88
CA ILE A 57 0.45 9.78 11.71
C ILE A 57 -0.89 9.26 11.16
N LEU A 58 -0.84 8.37 10.18
CA LEU A 58 -2.03 7.72 9.64
C LEU A 58 -2.77 6.92 10.70
N ALA A 59 -2.08 6.17 11.55
CA ALA A 59 -2.71 5.42 12.64
C ALA A 59 -3.52 6.34 13.57
N ILE A 60 -2.98 7.52 13.91
CA ILE A 60 -3.67 8.53 14.73
C ILE A 60 -4.87 9.11 13.98
N LEU A 61 -4.67 9.54 12.74
CA LEU A 61 -5.71 10.13 11.89
C LEU A 61 -6.88 9.17 11.69
N LEU A 62 -6.61 7.93 11.26
CA LEU A 62 -7.64 6.93 11.01
C LEU A 62 -8.41 6.57 12.29
N THR A 63 -7.71 6.50 13.43
CA THR A 63 -8.35 6.26 14.73
C THR A 63 -9.29 7.40 15.11
N ALA A 64 -8.90 8.65 14.89
CA ALA A 64 -9.74 9.81 15.13
C ALA A 64 -10.98 9.81 14.23
N ILE A 65 -10.82 9.53 12.94
CA ILE A 65 -11.93 9.43 11.98
C ILE A 65 -12.89 8.31 12.40
N LYS A 66 -12.37 7.14 12.77
CA LYS A 66 -13.20 6.02 13.24
C LYS A 66 -14.04 6.39 14.45
N LYS A 67 -13.46 7.11 15.43
CA LYS A 67 -14.18 7.55 16.63
C LYS A 67 -15.32 8.53 16.35
N ILE A 68 -15.15 9.39 15.34
CA ILE A 68 -16.15 10.42 14.99
C ILE A 68 -17.24 9.84 14.09
N ASN A 69 -16.87 9.04 13.10
CA ASN A 69 -17.74 8.65 11.99
C ASN A 69 -18.13 7.15 12.03
N ASN A 70 -17.57 6.37 12.95
CA ASN A 70 -17.73 4.91 13.00
C ASN A 70 -17.38 4.19 11.68
N ILE A 71 -16.41 4.73 10.93
CA ILE A 71 -15.95 4.21 9.64
C ILE A 71 -14.67 3.42 9.85
N VAL A 72 -14.59 2.25 9.23
CA VAL A 72 -13.38 1.43 9.23
C VAL A 72 -12.59 1.72 7.97
N ILE A 73 -11.29 2.00 8.15
CA ILE A 73 -10.39 2.44 7.08
C ILE A 73 -9.11 1.63 7.13
N VAL A 74 -8.61 1.26 5.96
CA VAL A 74 -7.29 0.67 5.74
C VAL A 74 -6.55 1.49 4.70
N VAL A 75 -5.30 1.83 4.98
CA VAL A 75 -4.38 2.45 4.02
C VAL A 75 -3.26 1.47 3.73
N THR A 76 -2.98 1.25 2.45
CA THR A 76 -1.93 0.34 1.98
C THR A 76 -0.94 1.06 1.08
N ASP A 77 0.29 0.57 1.02
CA ASP A 77 1.13 0.79 -0.15
C ASP A 77 0.90 -0.34 -1.19
N LEU A 78 1.85 -0.56 -2.10
CA LEU A 78 1.75 -1.61 -3.13
C LEU A 78 2.25 -2.98 -2.66
N THR A 79 2.64 -3.11 -1.39
CA THR A 79 3.22 -4.33 -0.84
C THR A 79 2.54 -4.77 0.45
N LYS A 80 2.13 -3.83 1.30
CA LYS A 80 1.64 -4.09 2.65
C LYS A 80 0.62 -3.06 3.13
N VAL A 81 -0.03 -3.38 4.23
CA VAL A 81 -0.88 -2.47 4.99
C VAL A 81 0.00 -1.49 5.76
N ILE A 82 -0.25 -0.19 5.61
CA ILE A 82 0.45 0.90 6.33
C ILE A 82 -0.26 1.22 7.63
N ALA A 83 -1.58 1.40 7.56
CA ALA A 83 -2.38 1.70 8.74
C ALA A 83 -3.78 1.09 8.59
N SER A 84 -4.32 0.53 9.67
CA SER A 84 -5.64 -0.10 9.68
C SER A 84 -6.40 0.23 10.97
N THR A 85 -7.70 0.50 10.82
CA THR A 85 -8.65 0.51 11.93
C THR A 85 -9.56 -0.72 11.95
N LYS A 86 -9.34 -1.66 11.03
CA LYS A 86 -10.01 -2.96 10.97
C LYS A 86 -9.27 -3.93 11.88
N ALA A 87 -9.96 -4.50 12.86
CA ALA A 87 -9.32 -5.34 13.88
C ALA A 87 -8.67 -6.61 13.30
N GLU A 88 -9.20 -7.11 12.20
CA GLU A 88 -8.75 -8.34 11.55
C GLU A 88 -7.60 -8.11 10.55
N ILE A 89 -7.20 -6.85 10.31
CA ILE A 89 -6.11 -6.48 9.39
C ILE A 89 -5.05 -5.73 10.18
N THR A 90 -3.86 -6.29 10.26
CA THR A 90 -2.73 -5.70 10.98
C THR A 90 -1.83 -4.88 10.07
N ASN A 91 -1.12 -3.90 10.66
CA ASN A 91 -0.06 -3.19 9.94
C ASN A 91 1.04 -4.16 9.51
N ASP A 92 1.75 -3.83 8.44
CA ASP A 92 2.78 -4.65 7.80
C ASP A 92 2.28 -5.95 7.14
N GLU A 93 0.99 -6.27 7.21
CA GLU A 93 0.42 -7.44 6.55
C GLU A 93 0.51 -7.28 5.03
N PRO A 94 1.02 -8.29 4.29
CA PRO A 94 1.13 -8.22 2.83
C PRO A 94 -0.24 -8.09 2.17
N ILE A 95 -0.36 -7.17 1.20
CA ILE A 95 -1.58 -7.07 0.39
C ILE A 95 -1.61 -8.17 -0.67
N ASN A 96 -2.83 -8.63 -0.97
CA ASN A 96 -3.04 -9.68 -1.96
C ASN A 96 -2.91 -9.17 -3.40
N GLU A 97 -2.45 -10.03 -4.31
CA GLU A 97 -2.30 -9.70 -5.74
C GLU A 97 -3.62 -9.29 -6.40
N ALA A 98 -4.76 -9.80 -5.93
CA ALA A 98 -6.08 -9.42 -6.44
C ALA A 98 -6.36 -7.92 -6.18
N LEU A 99 -6.02 -7.41 -5.01
CA LEU A 99 -6.12 -5.98 -4.71
C LEU A 99 -5.20 -5.17 -5.63
N ILE A 100 -3.94 -5.60 -5.79
CA ILE A 100 -2.98 -4.92 -6.67
C ILE A 100 -3.50 -4.84 -8.11
N HIS A 101 -4.12 -5.92 -8.59
CA HIS A 101 -4.71 -5.95 -9.93
C HIS A 101 -5.85 -4.94 -10.06
N LEU A 102 -6.74 -4.82 -9.06
CA LEU A 102 -7.78 -3.81 -9.03
C LEU A 102 -7.20 -2.39 -9.07
N LEU A 103 -6.17 -2.12 -8.26
CA LEU A 103 -5.51 -0.82 -8.18
C LEU A 103 -4.78 -0.42 -9.47
N SER A 104 -4.42 -1.38 -10.32
CA SER A 104 -3.72 -1.11 -11.59
C SER A 104 -4.53 -0.25 -12.57
N GLN A 105 -5.86 -0.22 -12.43
CA GLN A 105 -6.74 0.65 -13.20
C GLN A 105 -6.60 2.14 -12.82
N LYS A 106 -6.04 2.42 -11.63
CA LYS A 106 -5.86 3.78 -11.08
C LYS A 106 -7.15 4.58 -10.93
N GLU A 107 -8.28 3.91 -10.96
CA GLU A 107 -9.62 4.48 -10.81
C GLU A 107 -10.21 4.13 -9.44
N GLN A 108 -11.10 5.00 -8.97
CA GLN A 108 -11.86 4.77 -7.75
C GLN A 108 -12.90 3.67 -8.00
N ILE A 109 -13.00 2.72 -7.07
CA ILE A 109 -13.80 1.53 -7.23
C ILE A 109 -14.78 1.42 -6.06
N HIS A 110 -16.04 1.15 -6.40
CA HIS A 110 -17.08 0.77 -5.45
C HIS A 110 -17.39 -0.71 -5.61
N ILE A 111 -17.27 -1.45 -4.53
CA ILE A 111 -17.55 -2.89 -4.50
C ILE A 111 -18.72 -3.14 -3.58
N ASN A 112 -19.75 -3.79 -4.09
CA ASN A 112 -20.92 -4.15 -3.33
C ASN A 112 -20.68 -5.46 -2.57
N LYS A 113 -21.38 -5.65 -1.46
CA LYS A 113 -21.32 -6.83 -0.58
C LYS A 113 -21.59 -8.18 -1.26
N SER A 114 -22.09 -8.17 -2.50
CA SER A 114 -22.29 -9.38 -3.31
C SER A 114 -21.00 -9.92 -3.92
N MET A 115 -19.93 -9.13 -3.88
CA MET A 115 -18.62 -9.50 -4.42
C MET A 115 -17.61 -9.61 -3.27
N SER A 116 -16.87 -10.72 -3.23
CA SER A 116 -15.76 -10.88 -2.29
C SER A 116 -14.48 -10.33 -2.89
N VAL A 117 -13.74 -9.54 -2.10
CA VAL A 117 -12.42 -9.01 -2.48
C VAL A 117 -11.39 -9.41 -1.45
N GLN A 118 -10.33 -10.04 -1.91
CA GLN A 118 -9.19 -10.35 -1.07
C GLN A 118 -8.28 -9.13 -0.95
N ILE A 119 -8.15 -8.61 0.28
CA ILE A 119 -7.38 -7.39 0.59
C ILE A 119 -5.96 -7.77 0.98
N THR A 120 -5.83 -8.70 1.93
CA THR A 120 -4.55 -9.29 2.32
C THR A 120 -4.58 -10.79 2.05
N ASP A 121 -3.44 -11.48 2.23
CA ASP A 121 -3.42 -12.94 2.05
C ASP A 121 -4.31 -13.66 3.08
N ASN A 122 -4.56 -13.02 4.23
CA ASN A 122 -5.34 -13.59 5.33
C ASN A 122 -6.77 -13.03 5.45
N TYR A 123 -7.10 -11.96 4.70
CA TYR A 123 -8.37 -11.28 4.85
C TYR A 123 -9.09 -11.03 3.52
N SER A 124 -10.29 -11.58 3.40
CA SER A 124 -11.25 -11.28 2.33
C SER A 124 -12.45 -10.54 2.88
N SER A 125 -12.91 -9.53 2.16
CA SER A 125 -14.12 -8.78 2.51
C SER A 125 -15.26 -9.08 1.55
N ASN A 126 -16.43 -9.29 2.12
CA ASN A 126 -17.73 -9.34 1.43
C ASN A 126 -18.63 -8.17 1.87
N GLN A 127 -18.04 -7.12 2.40
CA GLN A 127 -18.73 -5.86 2.75
C GLN A 127 -18.74 -4.90 1.57
N ASN A 128 -19.55 -3.85 1.67
CA ASN A 128 -19.41 -2.75 0.71
C ASN A 128 -18.07 -2.07 0.93
N LEU A 129 -17.29 -1.94 -0.13
CA LEU A 129 -15.98 -1.30 -0.10
C LEU A 129 -15.95 -0.09 -1.03
N PHE A 130 -15.28 0.92 -0.57
CA PHE A 130 -14.92 2.08 -1.35
C PHE A 130 -13.39 2.17 -1.41
N ILE A 131 -12.81 1.95 -2.58
CA ILE A 131 -11.37 1.86 -2.77
C ILE A 131 -10.92 3.04 -3.62
N LYS A 132 -10.05 3.88 -3.08
CA LYS A 132 -9.44 4.99 -3.82
C LYS A 132 -7.94 4.76 -3.93
N PRO A 133 -7.41 4.55 -5.14
CA PRO A 133 -5.98 4.49 -5.37
C PRO A 133 -5.31 5.84 -5.04
N ILE A 134 -4.13 5.79 -4.44
CA ILE A 134 -3.27 6.96 -4.23
C ILE A 134 -2.39 7.08 -5.46
N VAL A 135 -2.78 7.99 -6.36
CA VAL A 135 -2.08 8.23 -7.63
C VAL A 135 -1.54 9.65 -7.63
N ILE A 136 -0.23 9.82 -7.85
CA ILE A 136 0.46 11.10 -7.85
C ILE A 136 1.35 11.15 -9.08
N TYR A 137 1.23 12.20 -9.88
CA TYR A 137 1.94 12.37 -11.17
C TYR A 137 1.81 11.15 -12.10
N GLY A 138 0.68 10.43 -12.02
CA GLY A 138 0.42 9.25 -12.81
C GLY A 138 0.98 7.95 -12.23
N ASP A 139 1.76 7.99 -11.15
CA ASP A 139 2.27 6.81 -10.46
C ASP A 139 1.37 6.38 -9.31
N LEU A 140 1.22 5.07 -9.17
CA LEU A 140 0.43 4.45 -8.11
C LEU A 140 1.33 4.16 -6.90
N PHE A 141 0.96 4.71 -5.73
CA PHE A 141 1.69 4.55 -4.47
C PHE A 141 1.00 3.59 -3.50
N GLY A 142 -0.31 3.45 -3.57
CA GLY A 142 -1.08 2.60 -2.68
C GLY A 142 -2.57 2.82 -2.82
N ALA A 143 -3.33 2.55 -1.77
CA ALA A 143 -4.77 2.75 -1.75
C ALA A 143 -5.31 3.07 -0.37
N ILE A 144 -6.46 3.72 -0.36
CA ILE A 144 -7.32 3.93 0.79
C ILE A 144 -8.56 3.06 0.60
N ILE A 145 -8.88 2.23 1.58
CA ILE A 145 -10.01 1.30 1.56
C ILE A 145 -10.94 1.65 2.70
N LEU A 146 -12.14 2.05 2.37
CA LEU A 146 -13.23 2.29 3.32
C LEU A 146 -14.17 1.10 3.33
N PHE A 147 -14.46 0.60 4.54
CA PHE A 147 -15.46 -0.43 4.78
C PHE A 147 -16.76 0.23 5.19
N ASN A 148 -17.80 -0.01 4.43
CA ASN A 148 -19.11 0.57 4.68
C ASN A 148 -20.12 -0.50 5.11
N GLU A 149 -20.51 -0.44 6.37
CA GLU A 149 -21.62 -1.26 6.89
C GLU A 149 -23.00 -0.64 6.62
N PHE A 150 -23.05 0.66 6.34
CA PHE A 150 -24.28 1.44 6.15
C PHE A 150 -24.30 2.18 4.81
N GLU A 151 -25.46 2.25 4.16
CA GLU A 151 -25.66 2.75 2.79
C GLU A 151 -25.50 4.27 2.58
N SER A 152 -25.10 5.07 3.57
CA SER A 152 -24.99 6.53 3.42
C SER A 152 -23.62 6.94 2.86
N LEU A 153 -23.58 7.23 1.58
CA LEU A 153 -22.36 7.59 0.82
C LEU A 153 -21.84 9.03 1.06
N HIS A 154 -22.65 9.93 1.60
CA HIS A 154 -22.35 11.38 1.53
C HIS A 154 -21.08 11.81 2.28
N ASN A 155 -20.84 11.28 3.47
CA ASN A 155 -19.65 11.66 4.26
C ASN A 155 -18.39 10.83 3.90
N GLN A 156 -18.55 9.78 3.13
CA GLN A 156 -17.46 8.83 2.84
C GLN A 156 -16.52 9.37 1.77
N GLN A 157 -17.07 10.05 0.77
CA GLN A 157 -16.26 10.69 -0.28
C GLN A 157 -15.35 11.76 0.32
N GLU A 158 -15.87 12.61 1.19
CA GLU A 158 -15.09 13.66 1.85
C GLU A 158 -13.97 13.11 2.72
N ILE A 159 -14.24 12.01 3.45
CA ILE A 159 -13.25 11.36 4.31
C ILE A 159 -12.14 10.72 3.47
N ILE A 160 -12.48 9.99 2.42
CA ILE A 160 -11.48 9.34 1.57
C ILE A 160 -10.65 10.39 0.82
N ASP A 161 -11.28 11.49 0.41
CA ASP A 161 -10.60 12.60 -0.25
C ASP A 161 -9.64 13.31 0.73
N LEU A 162 -10.06 13.53 1.97
CA LEU A 162 -9.19 14.10 3.00
C LEU A 162 -7.92 13.27 3.20
N ILE A 163 -8.07 11.95 3.36
CA ILE A 163 -6.92 11.05 3.54
C ILE A 163 -6.06 11.03 2.28
N HIS A 164 -6.69 11.01 1.10
CA HIS A 164 -5.98 11.03 -0.17
C HIS A 164 -5.14 12.30 -0.32
N TYR A 165 -5.73 13.47 -0.07
CA TYR A 165 -5.00 14.74 -0.12
C TYR A 165 -3.88 14.80 0.90
N PHE A 166 -4.12 14.33 2.13
CA PHE A 166 -3.09 14.26 3.15
C PHE A 166 -1.88 13.42 2.72
N CYS A 167 -2.11 12.22 2.18
CA CYS A 167 -1.04 11.38 1.65
C CYS A 167 -0.35 12.03 0.45
N SER A 168 -1.13 12.67 -0.45
CA SER A 168 -0.60 13.28 -1.67
C SER A 168 0.30 14.47 -1.37
N GLU A 169 -0.11 15.36 -0.48
CA GLU A 169 0.70 16.51 -0.07
C GLU A 169 2.04 16.07 0.53
N TYR A 170 2.03 15.03 1.37
CA TYR A 170 3.26 14.50 1.96
C TYR A 170 4.22 13.91 0.91
N ILE A 171 3.70 13.17 -0.06
CA ILE A 171 4.52 12.50 -1.08
C ILE A 171 5.11 13.50 -2.08
N GLN A 172 4.49 14.67 -2.24
CA GLN A 172 4.94 15.72 -3.17
C GLN A 172 6.04 16.62 -2.61
N ILE A 173 6.32 16.54 -1.29
CA ILE A 173 7.41 17.27 -0.62
C ILE A 173 8.74 16.58 -0.87
#